data_212da1bfa6242521b975467246c72697
#
_entry.id   212da1bfa6242521b975467246c72697
#
_cell.length_a   1.000
_cell.length_b   1.000
_cell.length_c   1.000
_cell.angle_alpha   90.00
_cell.angle_beta   90.00
_cell.angle_gamma   90.00
#
_symmetry.space_group_name_H-M   'P 1'
#
loop_
_entity.id
_entity.type
_entity.pdbx_description
1 polymer ?
#
loop_
_entity_poly.entity_id
_entity_poly.type
_entity_poly.pdbx_seq_one_letter_code
_entity_poly.pdbx_strand_id
1 'polypeptide(L)' 'MHQFDKLPDSAFVRQAQLLGSVLPFSGTTLWRMVKEAKFPSPVKLGAGVTAWRVGTVRAWLREREASAQNVVVGVDS' A
#
# COMPACT_ATOMS: atom_id res chain seq x y z
N MET A 1 -13.19 11.25 1.14
CA MET A 1 -13.50 9.81 1.22
C MET A 1 -12.85 9.06 0.08
N HIS A 2 -12.07 8.06 0.40
CA HIS A 2 -11.37 7.30 -0.61
C HIS A 2 -12.23 6.16 -1.12
N GLN A 3 -12.23 5.96 -2.41
CA GLN A 3 -12.89 4.78 -2.96
C GLN A 3 -12.24 3.50 -2.47
N PHE A 4 -10.96 3.58 -2.14
CA PHE A 4 -10.25 2.43 -1.63
C PHE A 4 -10.94 1.80 -0.42
N ASP A 5 -11.51 2.64 0.44
CA ASP A 5 -12.17 2.14 1.65
C ASP A 5 -13.41 1.31 1.33
N LYS A 6 -13.98 1.49 0.16
CA LYS A 6 -15.20 0.80 -0.22
C LYS A 6 -14.96 -0.41 -1.10
N LEU A 7 -13.71 -0.65 -1.47
CA LEU A 7 -13.41 -1.76 -2.37
C LEU A 7 -13.30 -3.06 -1.57
N PRO A 8 -13.74 -4.17 -2.15
CA PRO A 8 -13.52 -5.47 -1.51
C PRO A 8 -12.07 -5.87 -1.59
N ASP A 9 -11.66 -6.77 -0.70
CA ASP A 9 -10.28 -7.23 -0.67
C ASP A 9 -9.85 -7.87 -1.98
N SER A 10 -10.78 -8.43 -2.72
CA SER A 10 -10.46 -9.09 -3.99
C SER A 10 -10.29 -8.13 -5.15
N ALA A 11 -10.60 -6.85 -4.96
CA ALA A 11 -10.43 -5.86 -6.01
C ALA A 11 -8.97 -5.51 -6.20
N PHE A 12 -8.68 -4.84 -7.32
CA PHE A 12 -7.32 -4.39 -7.63
C PHE A 12 -7.31 -2.88 -7.77
N VAL A 13 -6.19 -2.28 -7.39
CA VAL A 13 -5.99 -0.84 -7.57
C VAL A 13 -4.67 -0.62 -8.29
N ARG A 14 -4.63 0.42 -9.10
CA ARG A 14 -3.44 0.75 -9.85
C ARG A 14 -2.60 1.75 -9.07
N GLN A 15 -1.35 1.93 -9.53
CA GLN A 15 -0.42 2.81 -8.83
C GLN A 15 -0.97 4.20 -8.61
N ALA A 16 -1.62 4.76 -9.61
CA ALA A 16 -2.15 6.12 -9.48
C ALA A 16 -3.16 6.23 -8.34
N GLN A 17 -3.98 5.21 -8.16
CA GLN A 17 -4.96 5.22 -7.09
C GLN A 17 -4.30 5.11 -5.73
N LEU A 18 -3.27 4.28 -5.62
CA LEU A 18 -2.57 4.14 -4.36
C LEU A 18 -1.85 5.43 -3.97
N LEU A 19 -1.12 6.01 -4.89
CA LEU A 19 -0.31 7.17 -4.58
C LEU A 19 -1.16 8.42 -4.38
N GLY A 20 -2.30 8.48 -5.03
CA GLY A 20 -3.14 9.65 -4.91
C GLY A 20 -4.02 9.67 -3.67
N SER A 21 -4.28 8.52 -3.08
CA SER A 21 -5.30 8.43 -2.04
C SER A 21 -4.87 7.69 -0.79
N VAL A 22 -4.00 6.71 -0.92
CA VAL A 22 -3.73 5.78 0.17
C VAL A 22 -2.34 5.95 0.77
N LEU A 23 -1.35 6.10 -0.08
CA LEU A 23 0.04 6.14 0.37
C LEU A 23 0.57 7.56 0.37
N PRO A 24 1.35 7.91 1.39
CA PRO A 24 1.84 9.28 1.54
C PRO A 24 3.18 9.54 0.84
N PHE A 25 3.60 8.67 -0.05
CA PHE A 25 4.89 8.85 -0.71
C PHE A 25 4.76 8.75 -2.23
N SER A 26 5.85 9.10 -2.90
CA SER A 26 5.85 9.19 -4.36
C SER A 26 6.04 7.82 -5.02
N GLY A 27 5.87 7.79 -6.34
CA GLY A 27 6.08 6.56 -7.09
C GLY A 27 7.50 6.05 -6.99
N THR A 28 8.47 6.94 -6.97
CA THR A 28 9.87 6.53 -6.84
C THR A 28 10.09 5.77 -5.52
N THR A 29 9.55 6.30 -4.45
CA THR A 29 9.65 5.65 -3.16
C THR A 29 8.91 4.31 -3.15
N LEU A 30 7.74 4.29 -3.76
CA LEU A 30 6.96 3.05 -3.84
C LEU A 30 7.76 1.94 -4.51
N TRP A 31 8.33 2.21 -5.67
CA TRP A 31 9.06 1.18 -6.40
C TRP A 31 10.33 0.76 -5.69
N ARG A 32 10.97 1.69 -5.00
CA ARG A 32 12.13 1.32 -4.19
C ARG A 32 11.72 0.38 -3.07
N MET A 33 10.60 0.64 -2.42
CA MET A 33 10.12 -0.23 -1.36
C MET A 33 9.73 -1.61 -1.88
N VAL A 34 9.15 -1.66 -3.05
CA VAL A 34 8.84 -2.95 -3.65
C VAL A 34 10.12 -3.73 -3.91
N LYS A 35 11.13 -3.05 -4.44
CA LYS A 35 12.41 -3.70 -4.74
C LYS A 35 13.08 -4.21 -3.46
N GLU A 36 12.93 -3.48 -2.37
CA GLU A 36 13.54 -3.84 -1.10
C GLU A 36 12.67 -4.77 -0.27
N ALA A 37 11.58 -5.24 -0.85
CA ALA A 37 10.63 -6.14 -0.18
C ALA A 37 9.97 -5.50 1.04
N LYS A 38 9.86 -4.19 1.05
CA LYS A 38 9.21 -3.47 2.14
C LYS A 38 7.76 -3.12 1.83
N PHE A 39 7.34 -3.36 0.61
CA PHE A 39 5.96 -3.19 0.18
C PHE A 39 5.63 -4.36 -0.73
N PRO A 40 4.39 -4.86 -0.71
CA PRO A 40 4.02 -6.01 -1.53
C PRO A 40 4.26 -5.76 -3.01
N SER A 41 4.67 -6.80 -3.72
CA SER A 41 4.88 -6.71 -5.15
C SER A 41 3.55 -6.68 -5.87
N PRO A 42 3.48 -5.95 -6.99
CA PRO A 42 2.25 -5.90 -7.76
C PRO A 42 1.99 -7.18 -8.54
N VAL A 43 0.75 -7.32 -8.98
CA VAL A 43 0.34 -8.41 -9.84
C VAL A 43 0.22 -7.88 -11.26
N LYS A 44 0.72 -8.63 -12.22
CA LYS A 44 0.55 -8.26 -13.62
C LYS A 44 -0.76 -8.82 -14.12
N LEU A 45 -1.65 -7.93 -14.50
CA LEU A 45 -2.95 -8.33 -15.01
C LEU A 45 -2.99 -8.46 -16.52
N GLY A 46 -1.96 -7.96 -17.20
CA GLY A 46 -1.86 -8.02 -18.65
C GLY A 46 -0.64 -7.25 -19.10
N ALA A 47 -0.44 -7.16 -20.41
CA ALA A 47 0.68 -6.43 -20.94
C ALA A 47 0.60 -4.98 -20.52
N GLY A 48 1.60 -4.54 -19.75
CA GLY A 48 1.63 -3.16 -19.30
C GLY A 48 0.62 -2.81 -18.22
N VAL A 49 -0.11 -3.77 -17.70
CA VAL A 49 -1.08 -3.50 -16.64
C VAL A 49 -0.62 -4.13 -15.35
N THR A 50 -0.34 -3.28 -14.38
CA THR A 50 0.16 -3.70 -13.07
C THR A 50 -0.76 -3.13 -11.99
N ALA A 51 -1.11 -3.96 -11.03
CA ALA A 51 -2.02 -3.53 -9.96
C ALA A 51 -1.73 -4.28 -8.69
N TRP A 52 -2.25 -3.76 -7.59
CA TRP A 52 -2.11 -4.41 -6.28
C TRP A 52 -3.49 -4.85 -5.83
N ARG A 53 -3.54 -6.01 -5.18
CA ARG A 53 -4.79 -6.48 -4.59
C ARG A 53 -5.08 -5.64 -3.36
N VAL A 54 -6.33 -5.19 -3.24
CA VAL A 54 -6.73 -4.33 -2.13
C VAL A 54 -6.47 -5.00 -0.78
N GLY A 55 -6.79 -6.28 -0.65
CA GLY A 55 -6.57 -6.98 0.61
C GLY A 55 -5.11 -7.02 1.02
N THR A 56 -4.22 -7.17 0.04
CA THR A 56 -2.79 -7.17 0.32
C THR A 56 -2.33 -5.81 0.82
N VAL A 57 -2.81 -4.75 0.20
CA VAL A 57 -2.47 -3.39 0.62
C VAL A 57 -3.01 -3.11 2.02
N ARG A 58 -4.23 -3.54 2.28
CA ARG A 58 -4.83 -3.34 3.60
C ARG A 58 -4.05 -4.06 4.70
N ALA A 59 -3.60 -5.27 4.41
CA ALA A 59 -2.80 -6.02 5.38
C ALA A 59 -1.49 -5.29 5.67
N TRP A 60 -0.86 -4.76 4.62
CA TRP A 60 0.37 -4.00 4.80
C TRP A 60 0.13 -2.76 5.65
N LEU A 61 -0.97 -2.05 5.40
CA LEU A 61 -1.29 -0.85 6.18
C LEU A 61 -1.53 -1.19 7.64
N ARG A 62 -2.22 -2.29 7.90
CA ARG A 62 -2.47 -2.71 9.29
C ARG A 62 -1.17 -3.03 10.01
N GLU A 63 -0.25 -3.68 9.32
CA GLU A 63 1.03 -3.99 9.93
C GLU A 63 1.83 -2.72 10.21
N ARG A 64 1.74 -1.75 9.32
CA ARG A 64 2.43 -0.49 9.54
C ARG A 64 1.85 0.25 10.73
N GLU A 65 0.54 0.24 10.86
CA GLU A 65 -0.11 0.89 11.99
C GLU A 65 0.28 0.23 13.32
N ALA A 66 0.29 -1.08 13.33
CA ALA A 66 0.66 -1.79 14.55
C ALA A 66 2.11 -1.51 14.93
N SER A 67 3.00 -1.50 13.96
CA SER A 67 4.39 -1.19 14.22
C SER A 67 4.57 0.24 14.70
N ALA A 68 3.84 1.16 14.09
CA ALA A 68 3.92 2.56 14.46
C ALA A 68 3.43 2.76 15.89
N GLN A 69 2.34 2.10 16.25
CA GLN A 69 1.82 2.20 17.59
C GLN A 69 2.80 1.67 18.62
N ASN A 70 3.45 0.56 18.31
CA ASN A 70 4.44 0.00 19.21
C ASN A 70 5.63 0.94 19.39
N VAL A 71 6.03 1.57 18.32
CA VAL A 71 7.15 2.49 18.37
C VAL A 71 6.79 3.76 19.09
N VAL A 72 5.62 4.29 18.79
CA VAL A 72 5.21 5.57 19.33
C VAL A 72 5.09 5.54 20.85
N VAL A 73 4.66 4.42 21.37
CA VAL A 73 4.49 4.32 22.81
C VAL A 73 5.79 4.68 23.53
N GLY A 74 6.88 4.27 22.98
CA GLY A 74 8.16 4.58 23.63
C GLY A 74 8.61 5.98 23.37
N VAL A 75 8.09 6.58 22.41
CA VAL A 75 8.60 7.85 22.03
C VAL A 75 7.68 8.96 22.32
N ASP A 76 7.10 8.96 22.01
CA ASP A 76 6.46 10.05 21.89
C ASP A 76 6.55 10.82 21.50
N SER A 77 6.78 10.77 21.25
CA SER A 77 6.92 11.70 20.78
C SER A 77 6.92 12.17 20.39
#